data_0476ade9911d7a7003e441da017e6055
#
_entry.id   0476ade9911d7a7003e441da017e6055
#
_cell.length_a   1.000
_cell.length_b   1.000
_cell.length_c   1.000
_cell.angle_alpha   90.00
_cell.angle_beta   90.00
_cell.angle_gamma   90.00
#
_symmetry.space_group_name_H-M   'P 1'
#
loop_
_entity.id
_entity.type
_entity.pdbx_description
1 polymer ?
#
loop_
_entity_poly.entity_id
_entity_poly.type
_entity_poly.pdbx_seq_one_letter_code
_entity_poly.pdbx_strand_id
1 'polypeptide(L)'
;MKGKTFKCLGTALCCMAVIVPLQGCGASSDKTEIEIVQYKPEAANYFKTVEAEFNATHTDIHLTISSPNDAMTILKTRFIREDYPDIIGIGGDINYSYFVDAEILADVSDYPGLQDINQGYLDIAEALELVPTEGTYIVPYVANAAGVLYNKDMFAEHGWEIPETWNELTQLCEQIKSENILPFYFGFKDIWTCLAPWNAMAVELSPSDTTKQVNRGETNFTTEYKELAEK
;
A
#
# COMPACT_ATOMS: atom_id res chain seq x y z
N MET A 1 -54.32 -28.30 -70.61
CA MET A 1 -54.39 -26.82 -70.67
C MET A 1 -53.08 -26.24 -70.12
N LYS A 2 -52.33 -25.74 -70.95
CA LYS A 2 -51.26 -24.70 -71.00
C LYS A 2 -50.60 -24.40 -69.64
N GLY A 3 -49.39 -24.96 -69.44
CA GLY A 3 -48.42 -24.52 -68.50
C GLY A 3 -47.46 -23.51 -69.14
N LYS A 4 -47.16 -22.39 -68.46
CA LYS A 4 -46.19 -21.39 -68.89
C LYS A 4 -44.88 -21.67 -68.12
N THR A 5 -43.87 -21.98 -68.88
CA THR A 5 -42.47 -22.02 -68.42
C THR A 5 -41.91 -20.61 -68.23
N PHE A 6 -41.44 -20.32 -66.98
CA PHE A 6 -40.68 -19.11 -66.65
C PHE A 6 -39.21 -19.45 -66.66
N LYS A 7 -38.46 -18.87 -67.56
CA LYS A 7 -37.00 -18.93 -67.58
C LYS A 7 -36.47 -17.88 -66.61
N CYS A 8 -35.85 -18.33 -65.52
CA CYS A 8 -35.05 -17.44 -64.67
C CYS A 8 -33.62 -17.32 -65.24
N LEU A 9 -33.28 -16.11 -65.61
CA LEU A 9 -31.95 -15.70 -66.01
C LEU A 9 -31.10 -15.51 -64.79
N GLY A 10 -30.11 -16.37 -64.59
CA GLY A 10 -29.19 -16.29 -63.44
C GLY A 10 -28.18 -15.16 -63.71
N THR A 11 -28.22 -14.15 -62.85
CA THR A 11 -27.17 -13.14 -62.80
C THR A 11 -26.16 -13.60 -61.77
N ALA A 12 -24.99 -14.06 -62.21
CA ALA A 12 -23.85 -14.38 -61.37
C ALA A 12 -23.23 -13.07 -60.87
N LEU A 13 -23.48 -12.74 -59.60
CA LEU A 13 -22.83 -11.64 -58.92
C LEU A 13 -21.49 -12.13 -58.36
N CYS A 14 -20.40 -11.74 -59.01
CA CYS A 14 -19.05 -12.05 -58.64
C CYS A 14 -18.68 -11.18 -57.42
N CYS A 15 -18.81 -11.70 -56.21
CA CYS A 15 -18.28 -11.07 -55.01
C CYS A 15 -16.76 -11.18 -55.01
N MET A 16 -16.08 -10.14 -55.47
CA MET A 16 -14.67 -9.92 -55.24
C MET A 16 -14.45 -9.59 -53.76
N ALA A 17 -14.10 -10.60 -52.96
CA ALA A 17 -13.64 -10.38 -51.60
C ALA A 17 -12.26 -9.69 -51.64
N VAL A 18 -12.25 -8.39 -51.38
CA VAL A 18 -11.01 -7.64 -51.13
C VAL A 18 -10.52 -8.07 -49.76
N ILE A 19 -9.60 -9.00 -49.71
CA ILE A 19 -8.82 -9.32 -48.50
C ILE A 19 -7.86 -8.15 -48.30
N VAL A 20 -8.25 -7.19 -47.49
CA VAL A 20 -7.34 -6.18 -46.95
C VAL A 20 -6.54 -6.91 -45.86
N PRO A 21 -5.22 -7.11 -46.02
CA PRO A 21 -4.42 -7.57 -44.92
C PRO A 21 -4.43 -6.46 -43.86
N LEU A 22 -5.14 -6.67 -42.75
CA LEU A 22 -4.87 -5.93 -41.51
C LEU A 22 -3.45 -6.30 -41.06
N GLN A 23 -2.47 -5.60 -41.58
CA GLN A 23 -1.18 -5.52 -40.93
C GLN A 23 -1.39 -4.72 -39.65
N GLY A 24 -1.77 -5.41 -38.59
CA GLY A 24 -1.60 -4.93 -37.24
C GLY A 24 -0.10 -4.78 -36.97
N CYS A 25 0.45 -3.60 -37.24
CA CYS A 25 1.71 -3.18 -36.66
C CYS A 25 1.47 -2.96 -35.17
N GLY A 26 1.31 -4.03 -34.41
CA GLY A 26 1.76 -4.07 -33.06
C GLY A 26 3.27 -4.24 -33.14
N ALA A 27 4.02 -3.17 -33.06
CA ALA A 27 5.41 -3.30 -32.64
C ALA A 27 5.33 -3.90 -31.23
N SER A 28 5.52 -5.21 -31.11
CA SER A 28 5.87 -5.79 -29.84
C SER A 28 7.18 -5.10 -29.46
N SER A 29 7.17 -4.27 -28.43
CA SER A 29 8.41 -3.85 -27.82
C SER A 29 9.10 -5.14 -27.41
N ASP A 30 10.34 -5.36 -27.83
CA ASP A 30 11.15 -6.53 -27.37
C ASP A 30 11.48 -6.40 -25.87
N LYS A 31 10.80 -5.47 -25.16
CA LYS A 31 11.03 -5.18 -23.75
C LYS A 31 10.13 -6.04 -22.88
N THR A 32 10.68 -6.48 -21.76
CA THR A 32 9.90 -7.08 -20.69
C THR A 32 9.09 -5.98 -19.99
N GLU A 33 7.77 -6.10 -19.99
CA GLU A 33 6.89 -5.17 -19.26
C GLU A 33 6.86 -5.59 -17.79
N ILE A 34 7.08 -4.64 -16.88
CA ILE A 34 6.99 -4.81 -15.41
C ILE A 34 6.01 -3.81 -14.87
N GLU A 35 4.99 -4.30 -14.18
CA GLU A 35 3.98 -3.48 -13.52
C GLU A 35 4.17 -3.46 -12.00
N ILE A 36 4.24 -2.25 -11.43
CA ILE A 36 4.20 -2.04 -9.98
C ILE A 36 2.89 -1.34 -9.62
N VAL A 37 2.13 -1.93 -8.69
CA VAL A 37 1.00 -1.26 -8.04
C VAL A 37 1.35 -1.00 -6.59
N GLN A 38 1.38 0.28 -6.17
CA GLN A 38 1.77 0.67 -4.82
C GLN A 38 0.70 1.56 -4.16
N TYR A 39 0.66 1.54 -2.82
CA TYR A 39 -0.43 2.07 -2.00
C TYR A 39 -0.25 3.53 -1.52
N LYS A 40 0.85 4.22 -1.89
CA LYS A 40 1.14 5.60 -1.42
C LYS A 40 0.79 6.64 -2.50
N PRO A 41 -0.46 7.10 -2.59
CA PRO A 41 -0.86 8.11 -3.58
C PRO A 41 -0.13 9.45 -3.39
N GLU A 42 0.25 9.78 -2.14
CA GLU A 42 1.03 10.97 -1.83
C GLU A 42 2.43 10.96 -2.48
N ALA A 43 2.98 9.78 -2.77
CA ALA A 43 4.26 9.60 -3.43
C ALA A 43 4.15 9.42 -4.96
N ALA A 44 2.95 9.55 -5.55
CA ALA A 44 2.72 9.28 -6.98
C ALA A 44 3.65 10.08 -7.91
N ASN A 45 3.91 11.35 -7.59
CA ASN A 45 4.82 12.17 -8.41
C ASN A 45 6.28 11.73 -8.29
N TYR A 46 6.70 11.27 -7.12
CA TYR A 46 8.02 10.69 -6.93
C TYR A 46 8.18 9.42 -7.76
N PHE A 47 7.21 8.51 -7.70
CA PHE A 47 7.24 7.27 -8.46
C PHE A 47 7.20 7.47 -9.97
N LYS A 48 6.53 8.51 -10.48
CA LYS A 48 6.62 8.90 -11.90
C LYS A 48 8.03 9.30 -12.31
N THR A 49 8.78 9.97 -11.41
CA THR A 49 10.17 10.31 -11.68
C THR A 49 11.04 9.05 -11.72
N VAL A 50 10.86 8.15 -10.74
CA VAL A 50 11.56 6.85 -10.70
C VAL A 50 11.28 6.01 -11.95
N GLU A 51 10.01 5.91 -12.37
CA GLU A 51 9.60 5.23 -13.60
C GLU A 51 10.31 5.82 -14.84
N ALA A 52 10.30 7.15 -14.97
CA ALA A 52 10.93 7.83 -16.10
C ALA A 52 12.45 7.62 -16.14
N GLU A 53 13.12 7.73 -15.00
CA GLU A 53 14.58 7.51 -14.88
C GLU A 53 14.95 6.06 -15.14
N PHE A 54 14.18 5.10 -14.62
CA PHE A 54 14.38 3.67 -14.90
C PHE A 54 14.25 3.39 -16.38
N ASN A 55 13.16 3.82 -17.01
CA ASN A 55 12.90 3.58 -18.44
C ASN A 55 13.89 4.29 -19.36
N ALA A 56 14.52 5.38 -18.92
CA ALA A 56 15.58 6.06 -19.67
C ALA A 56 16.91 5.29 -19.65
N THR A 57 17.16 4.48 -18.62
CA THR A 57 18.43 3.76 -18.41
C THR A 57 18.36 2.28 -18.77
N HIS A 58 17.16 1.71 -18.88
CA HIS A 58 16.96 0.30 -19.23
C HIS A 58 16.30 0.17 -20.60
N THR A 59 16.94 -0.57 -21.49
CA THR A 59 16.48 -0.74 -22.88
C THR A 59 15.70 -2.01 -23.12
N ASP A 60 15.82 -2.97 -22.23
CA ASP A 60 15.26 -4.33 -22.27
C ASP A 60 14.05 -4.53 -21.36
N ILE A 61 13.83 -3.58 -20.43
CA ILE A 61 12.69 -3.57 -19.51
C ILE A 61 11.92 -2.26 -19.70
N HIS A 62 10.60 -2.35 -19.61
CA HIS A 62 9.72 -1.19 -19.50
C HIS A 62 8.93 -1.28 -18.20
N LEU A 63 9.14 -0.31 -17.31
CA LEU A 63 8.53 -0.23 -16.00
C LEU A 63 7.33 0.71 -16.03
N THR A 64 6.21 0.28 -15.44
CA THR A 64 5.04 1.11 -15.18
C THR A 64 4.72 1.08 -13.69
N ILE A 65 4.57 2.26 -13.06
CA ILE A 65 4.24 2.37 -11.63
C ILE A 65 2.92 3.11 -11.46
N SER A 66 1.96 2.46 -10.83
CA SER A 66 0.68 3.06 -10.47
C SER A 66 0.54 3.25 -8.97
N SER A 67 -0.06 4.38 -8.57
CA SER A 67 -0.24 4.79 -7.16
C SER A 67 -1.68 5.23 -6.91
N PRO A 68 -2.68 4.35 -7.08
CA PRO A 68 -4.07 4.72 -6.92
C PRO A 68 -4.45 4.94 -5.44
N ASN A 69 -5.43 5.81 -5.18
CA ASN A 69 -5.94 6.05 -3.82
C ASN A 69 -6.46 4.76 -3.14
N ASP A 70 -7.10 3.88 -3.91
CA ASP A 70 -7.72 2.65 -3.42
C ASP A 70 -6.91 1.40 -3.81
N ALA A 71 -5.58 1.48 -3.77
CA ALA A 71 -4.67 0.42 -4.21
C ALA A 71 -5.04 -0.97 -3.65
N MET A 72 -5.36 -1.06 -2.36
CA MET A 72 -5.71 -2.33 -1.72
C MET A 72 -7.01 -2.94 -2.25
N THR A 73 -8.01 -2.13 -2.54
CA THR A 73 -9.28 -2.59 -3.16
C THR A 73 -9.05 -3.06 -4.58
N ILE A 74 -8.21 -2.34 -5.33
CA ILE A 74 -7.84 -2.69 -6.71
C ILE A 74 -7.08 -4.01 -6.71
N LEU A 75 -6.05 -4.17 -5.87
CA LEU A 75 -5.25 -5.39 -5.77
C LEU A 75 -6.12 -6.60 -5.42
N LYS A 76 -6.96 -6.51 -4.38
CA LYS A 76 -7.87 -7.61 -4.01
C LYS A 76 -8.84 -7.97 -5.14
N THR A 77 -9.34 -6.99 -5.88
CA THR A 77 -10.23 -7.25 -7.03
C THR A 77 -9.50 -7.93 -8.17
N ARG A 78 -8.26 -7.52 -8.45
CA ARG A 78 -7.40 -8.14 -9.47
C ARG A 78 -7.06 -9.58 -9.09
N PHE A 79 -6.68 -9.83 -7.83
CA PHE A 79 -6.33 -11.18 -7.35
C PHE A 79 -7.49 -12.19 -7.49
N ILE A 80 -8.74 -11.76 -7.27
CA ILE A 80 -9.92 -12.61 -7.51
C ILE A 80 -10.04 -13.02 -8.98
N ARG A 81 -9.46 -12.23 -9.90
CA ARG A 81 -9.48 -12.48 -11.34
C ARG A 81 -8.20 -13.14 -11.84
N GLU A 82 -7.31 -13.50 -10.92
CA GLU A 82 -5.97 -14.03 -11.23
C GLU A 82 -5.14 -13.06 -12.11
N ASP A 83 -5.40 -11.75 -11.97
CA ASP A 83 -4.71 -10.64 -12.66
C ASP A 83 -3.71 -10.02 -11.67
N TYR A 84 -2.49 -10.54 -11.65
CA TYR A 84 -1.46 -10.14 -10.70
C TYR A 84 -0.51 -9.13 -11.35
N PRO A 85 -0.25 -7.97 -10.72
CA PRO A 85 0.90 -7.15 -11.09
C PRO A 85 2.21 -7.88 -10.71
N ASP A 86 3.31 -7.54 -11.36
CA ASP A 86 4.61 -8.18 -11.10
C ASP A 86 5.13 -7.84 -9.71
N ILE A 87 4.92 -6.60 -9.27
CA ILE A 87 5.35 -6.12 -7.95
C ILE A 87 4.21 -5.35 -7.29
N ILE A 88 4.00 -5.59 -6.00
CA ILE A 88 3.07 -4.82 -5.19
C ILE A 88 3.80 -4.07 -4.08
N GLY A 89 3.45 -2.79 -3.89
CA GLY A 89 3.85 -1.99 -2.74
C GLY A 89 2.69 -1.88 -1.77
N ILE A 90 2.82 -2.45 -0.59
CA ILE A 90 1.77 -2.47 0.44
C ILE A 90 2.30 -1.95 1.77
N GLY A 91 1.40 -1.59 2.68
CA GLY A 91 1.74 -1.27 4.06
C GLY A 91 2.09 -2.50 4.86
N GLY A 92 2.90 -2.33 5.90
CA GLY A 92 3.13 -3.35 6.90
C GLY A 92 1.91 -3.51 7.80
N ASP A 93 0.88 -4.20 7.32
CA ASP A 93 -0.38 -4.43 8.00
C ASP A 93 -0.90 -5.86 7.75
N ILE A 94 -2.08 -6.16 8.28
CA ILE A 94 -2.71 -7.48 8.19
C ILE A 94 -2.88 -7.99 6.76
N ASN A 95 -2.93 -7.10 5.75
CA ASN A 95 -3.08 -7.55 4.36
C ASN A 95 -1.85 -8.30 3.86
N TYR A 96 -0.66 -7.97 4.38
CA TYR A 96 0.55 -8.74 4.10
C TYR A 96 0.36 -10.21 4.51
N SER A 97 -0.04 -10.46 5.75
CA SER A 97 -0.30 -11.83 6.23
C SER A 97 -1.33 -12.57 5.37
N TYR A 98 -2.43 -11.91 5.01
CA TYR A 98 -3.44 -12.52 4.14
C TYR A 98 -2.91 -12.88 2.75
N PHE A 99 -1.96 -12.12 2.23
CA PHE A 99 -1.37 -12.41 0.92
C PHE A 99 -0.34 -13.54 0.99
N VAL A 100 0.38 -13.67 2.12
CA VAL A 100 1.23 -14.83 2.39
C VAL A 100 0.38 -16.08 2.52
N ASP A 101 -0.67 -16.05 3.37
CA ASP A 101 -1.58 -17.18 3.59
C ASP A 101 -2.29 -17.64 2.30
N ALA A 102 -2.54 -16.72 1.38
CA ALA A 102 -3.17 -17.00 0.09
C ALA A 102 -2.16 -17.41 -1.00
N GLU A 103 -0.88 -17.57 -0.66
CA GLU A 103 0.20 -17.96 -1.59
C GLU A 103 0.30 -17.04 -2.83
N ILE A 104 -0.05 -15.75 -2.66
CA ILE A 104 0.00 -14.75 -3.74
C ILE A 104 1.42 -14.21 -3.94
N LEU A 105 2.20 -14.14 -2.85
CA LEU A 105 3.53 -13.56 -2.84
C LEU A 105 4.60 -14.62 -3.11
N ALA A 106 5.61 -14.25 -3.90
CA ALA A 106 6.76 -15.11 -4.12
C ALA A 106 7.71 -15.07 -2.92
N ASP A 107 8.30 -16.22 -2.60
CA ASP A 107 9.42 -16.28 -1.66
C ASP A 107 10.65 -15.58 -2.27
N VAL A 108 11.14 -14.58 -1.56
CA VAL A 108 12.30 -13.78 -1.94
C VAL A 108 13.51 -13.99 -1.02
N SER A 109 13.52 -15.07 -0.24
CA SER A 109 14.59 -15.40 0.72
C SER A 109 15.97 -15.37 0.10
N ASP A 110 16.08 -15.76 -1.16
CA ASP A 110 17.34 -15.78 -1.92
C ASP A 110 17.67 -14.41 -2.58
N TYR A 111 16.86 -13.37 -2.36
CA TYR A 111 17.11 -12.06 -2.94
C TYR A 111 18.36 -11.41 -2.35
N PRO A 112 19.41 -11.15 -3.16
CA PRO A 112 20.69 -10.66 -2.63
C PRO A 112 20.59 -9.34 -1.87
N GLY A 113 19.61 -8.48 -2.22
CA GLY A 113 19.40 -7.20 -1.56
C GLY A 113 18.90 -7.28 -0.12
N LEU A 114 18.41 -8.44 0.35
CA LEU A 114 17.97 -8.59 1.74
C LEU A 114 19.10 -8.39 2.74
N GLN A 115 20.32 -8.77 2.41
CA GLN A 115 21.49 -8.57 3.28
C GLN A 115 21.80 -7.10 3.55
N ASP A 116 21.34 -6.19 2.68
CA ASP A 116 21.53 -4.75 2.81
C ASP A 116 20.42 -4.08 3.62
N ILE A 117 19.35 -4.82 3.93
CA ILE A 117 18.22 -4.35 4.74
C ILE A 117 18.58 -4.47 6.23
N ASN A 118 18.27 -3.44 7.00
CA ASN A 118 18.42 -3.51 8.45
C ASN A 118 17.55 -4.63 9.03
N GLN A 119 18.17 -5.53 9.80
CA GLN A 119 17.50 -6.72 10.36
C GLN A 119 16.22 -6.37 11.14
N GLY A 120 16.20 -5.24 11.86
CA GLY A 120 15.00 -4.83 12.61
C GLY A 120 13.77 -4.62 11.74
N TYR A 121 13.92 -4.25 10.47
CA TYR A 121 12.78 -4.15 9.54
C TYR A 121 12.32 -5.51 9.02
N LEU A 122 13.23 -6.45 8.87
CA LEU A 122 12.90 -7.84 8.53
C LEU A 122 12.18 -8.52 9.70
N ASP A 123 12.64 -8.31 10.93
CA ASP A 123 11.99 -8.82 12.14
C ASP A 123 10.56 -8.27 12.31
N ILE A 124 10.34 -6.99 11.97
CA ILE A 124 8.99 -6.41 11.95
C ILE A 124 8.13 -7.09 10.88
N ALA A 125 8.67 -7.33 9.68
CA ALA A 125 7.94 -7.99 8.61
C ALA A 125 7.49 -9.40 9.00
N GLU A 126 8.37 -10.19 9.60
CA GLU A 126 8.05 -11.52 10.15
C GLU A 126 6.96 -11.44 11.23
N ALA A 127 7.04 -10.44 12.12
CA ALA A 127 6.06 -10.25 13.18
C ALA A 127 4.66 -9.83 12.69
N LEU A 128 4.50 -9.42 11.43
CA LEU A 128 3.20 -9.11 10.82
C LEU A 128 2.43 -10.35 10.38
N GLU A 129 3.07 -11.50 10.29
CA GLU A 129 2.40 -12.73 9.90
C GLU A 129 1.57 -13.28 11.07
N LEU A 130 0.28 -13.50 10.84
CA LEU A 130 -0.62 -14.12 11.83
C LEU A 130 -0.26 -15.59 12.06
N VAL A 131 0.11 -16.28 10.99
CA VAL A 131 0.62 -17.65 11.00
C VAL A 131 2.02 -17.58 10.41
N PRO A 132 3.07 -17.80 11.21
CA PRO A 132 4.43 -17.80 10.71
C PRO A 132 4.61 -18.82 9.59
N THR A 133 5.15 -18.36 8.46
CA THR A 133 5.39 -19.17 7.25
C THR A 133 6.89 -19.21 6.99
N GLU A 134 7.42 -20.36 6.58
CA GLU A 134 8.82 -20.45 6.20
C GLU A 134 9.08 -19.63 4.92
N GLY A 135 10.11 -18.81 4.91
CA GLY A 135 10.48 -17.96 3.79
C GLY A 135 10.41 -16.47 4.11
N THR A 136 10.72 -15.65 3.12
CA THR A 136 10.62 -14.19 3.17
C THR A 136 9.81 -13.71 1.98
N TYR A 137 8.71 -13.02 2.24
CA TYR A 137 7.73 -12.64 1.20
C TYR A 137 7.63 -11.14 0.99
N ILE A 138 8.53 -10.36 1.61
CA ILE A 138 8.53 -8.90 1.55
C ILE A 138 9.96 -8.36 1.57
N VAL A 139 10.16 -7.27 0.80
CA VAL A 139 11.39 -6.45 0.87
C VAL A 139 10.99 -5.10 1.43
N PRO A 140 11.35 -4.75 2.68
CA PRO A 140 11.10 -3.42 3.23
C PRO A 140 11.85 -2.36 2.41
N TYR A 141 11.12 -1.36 1.87
CA TYR A 141 11.71 -0.28 1.07
C TYR A 141 11.54 1.10 1.68
N VAL A 142 10.64 1.24 2.65
CA VAL A 142 10.37 2.50 3.36
C VAL A 142 9.92 2.21 4.78
N ALA A 143 10.34 3.04 5.73
CA ALA A 143 9.87 3.01 7.10
C ALA A 143 9.07 4.28 7.41
N ASN A 144 8.05 4.14 8.26
CA ASN A 144 7.31 5.25 8.82
C ASN A 144 7.67 5.42 10.29
N ALA A 145 7.78 6.67 10.73
CA ALA A 145 7.93 7.00 12.15
C ALA A 145 6.70 7.81 12.58
N ALA A 146 6.10 7.44 13.71
CA ALA A 146 5.08 8.25 14.36
C ALA A 146 5.74 9.31 15.24
N GLY A 147 5.12 10.50 15.31
CA GLY A 147 5.63 11.59 16.13
C GLY A 147 4.67 12.77 16.16
N VAL A 148 4.94 13.71 17.05
CA VAL A 148 4.21 14.98 17.15
C VAL A 148 5.03 16.06 16.45
N LEU A 149 4.45 16.69 15.45
CA LEU A 149 5.02 17.87 14.82
C LEU A 149 4.58 19.11 15.59
N TYR A 150 5.51 20.02 15.84
CA TYR A 150 5.22 21.28 16.51
C TYR A 150 5.74 22.47 15.71
N ASN A 151 5.05 23.61 15.83
CA ASN A 151 5.46 24.85 15.21
C ASN A 151 6.54 25.54 16.07
N LYS A 152 7.80 25.53 15.61
CA LYS A 152 8.94 26.09 16.34
C LYS A 152 8.81 27.58 16.61
N ASP A 153 8.28 28.34 15.66
CA ASP A 153 8.15 29.79 15.79
C ASP A 153 7.10 30.13 16.83
N MET A 154 5.97 29.41 16.84
CA MET A 154 4.93 29.56 17.84
C MET A 154 5.43 29.19 19.25
N PHE A 155 6.19 28.10 19.38
CA PHE A 155 6.78 27.72 20.66
C PHE A 155 7.75 28.79 21.17
N ALA A 156 8.57 29.37 20.30
CA ALA A 156 9.50 30.45 20.65
C ALA A 156 8.77 31.74 21.04
N GLU A 157 7.71 32.11 20.31
CA GLU A 157 6.91 33.30 20.57
C GLU A 157 6.22 33.27 21.94
N HIS A 158 5.67 32.12 22.32
CA HIS A 158 4.95 31.92 23.57
C HIS A 158 5.83 31.41 24.72
N GLY A 159 7.10 31.10 24.46
CA GLY A 159 8.01 30.58 25.46
C GLY A 159 7.64 29.17 25.94
N TRP A 160 7.00 28.37 25.07
CA TRP A 160 6.65 26.98 25.37
C TRP A 160 7.88 26.07 25.21
N GLU A 161 7.99 25.11 26.11
CA GLU A 161 9.02 24.09 26.07
C GLU A 161 8.48 22.77 25.54
N ILE A 162 9.33 21.95 24.90
CA ILE A 162 8.95 20.64 24.41
C ILE A 162 8.76 19.71 25.61
N PRO A 163 7.58 19.08 25.80
CA PRO A 163 7.34 18.21 26.93
C PRO A 163 8.11 16.89 26.76
N GLU A 164 8.71 16.41 27.85
CA GLU A 164 9.39 15.12 27.92
C GLU A 164 8.56 14.04 28.62
N THR A 165 7.48 14.44 29.29
CA THR A 165 6.60 13.54 30.02
C THR A 165 5.13 13.78 29.66
N TRP A 166 4.29 12.78 29.94
CA TRP A 166 2.83 12.93 29.79
C TRP A 166 2.24 14.07 30.63
N ASN A 167 2.74 14.25 31.86
CA ASN A 167 2.29 15.33 32.73
C ASN A 167 2.66 16.70 32.17
N GLU A 168 3.86 16.86 31.66
CA GLU A 168 4.31 18.10 31.00
C GLU A 168 3.49 18.38 29.74
N LEU A 169 3.20 17.34 28.94
CA LEU A 169 2.35 17.47 27.76
C LEU A 169 0.95 17.97 28.13
N THR A 170 0.34 17.39 29.17
CA THR A 170 -0.98 17.80 29.65
C THR A 170 -0.98 19.24 30.19
N GLN A 171 0.05 19.62 30.95
CA GLN A 171 0.22 20.98 31.44
C GLN A 171 0.41 21.99 30.30
N LEU A 172 1.21 21.66 29.31
CA LEU A 172 1.39 22.48 28.12
C LEU A 172 0.08 22.64 27.37
N CYS A 173 -0.72 21.58 27.22
CA CYS A 173 -2.04 21.68 26.61
C CYS A 173 -2.98 22.65 27.34
N GLU A 174 -2.98 22.62 28.69
CA GLU A 174 -3.78 23.56 29.48
C GLU A 174 -3.26 25.01 29.35
N GLN A 175 -1.96 25.22 29.31
CA GLN A 175 -1.34 26.51 29.07
C GLN A 175 -1.77 27.06 27.69
N ILE A 176 -1.62 26.26 26.62
CA ILE A 176 -2.02 26.66 25.26
C ILE A 176 -3.50 27.01 25.18
N LYS A 177 -4.38 26.24 25.84
CA LYS A 177 -5.81 26.53 25.91
C LYS A 177 -6.11 27.83 26.64
N SER A 178 -5.35 28.15 27.69
CA SER A 178 -5.53 29.42 28.43
C SER A 178 -5.27 30.66 27.57
N GLU A 179 -4.49 30.51 26.50
CA GLU A 179 -4.20 31.53 25.51
C GLU A 179 -5.22 31.54 24.35
N ASN A 180 -6.32 30.74 24.44
CA ASN A 180 -7.32 30.53 23.38
C ASN A 180 -6.75 29.92 22.10
N ILE A 181 -5.70 29.14 22.20
CA ILE A 181 -5.08 28.40 21.11
C ILE A 181 -5.46 26.91 21.23
N LEU A 182 -5.64 26.25 20.08
CA LEU A 182 -5.91 24.82 20.04
C LEU A 182 -4.61 24.04 20.20
N PRO A 183 -4.44 23.20 21.25
CA PRO A 183 -3.16 22.52 21.50
C PRO A 183 -2.83 21.46 20.47
N PHE A 184 -3.84 20.76 19.91
CA PHE A 184 -3.64 19.74 18.90
C PHE A 184 -4.55 19.94 17.70
N TYR A 185 -4.05 19.65 16.53
CA TYR A 185 -4.83 19.50 15.32
C TYR A 185 -4.73 18.07 14.81
N PHE A 186 -5.85 17.40 14.66
CA PHE A 186 -5.96 16.04 14.14
C PHE A 186 -6.77 16.00 12.86
N GLY A 187 -6.33 15.18 11.90
CA GLY A 187 -7.03 15.01 10.64
C GLY A 187 -8.12 13.93 10.65
N PHE A 188 -8.76 13.63 11.77
CA PHE A 188 -9.65 12.48 12.01
C PHE A 188 -10.84 12.29 11.05
N LYS A 189 -10.85 13.00 9.93
CA LYS A 189 -11.82 12.79 8.85
C LYS A 189 -11.79 11.35 8.33
N ASP A 190 -10.57 10.82 8.14
CA ASP A 190 -10.38 9.44 7.72
C ASP A 190 -10.10 8.59 8.97
N ILE A 191 -10.91 7.57 9.20
CA ILE A 191 -10.92 6.76 10.44
C ILE A 191 -9.53 6.20 10.77
N TRP A 192 -8.77 5.76 9.77
CA TRP A 192 -7.44 5.20 9.98
C TRP A 192 -6.46 6.19 10.65
N THR A 193 -6.68 7.50 10.50
CA THR A 193 -5.80 8.52 11.09
C THR A 193 -5.88 8.58 12.61
N CYS A 194 -6.95 8.02 13.21
CA CYS A 194 -7.06 7.85 14.67
C CYS A 194 -6.06 6.81 15.20
N LEU A 195 -5.61 5.89 14.35
CA LEU A 195 -4.67 4.83 14.74
C LEU A 195 -3.26 5.35 14.99
N ALA A 196 -2.84 6.46 14.37
CA ALA A 196 -1.48 6.97 14.54
C ALA A 196 -1.16 7.33 16.00
N PRO A 197 -1.93 8.20 16.70
CA PRO A 197 -1.71 8.47 18.12
C PRO A 197 -2.00 7.25 18.99
N TRP A 198 -3.05 6.47 18.67
CA TRP A 198 -3.38 5.27 19.43
C TRP A 198 -2.25 4.24 19.42
N ASN A 199 -1.72 3.90 18.27
CA ASN A 199 -0.66 2.91 18.13
C ASN A 199 0.64 3.37 18.81
N ALA A 200 1.01 4.66 18.67
CA ALA A 200 2.18 5.21 19.34
C ALA A 200 2.08 5.06 20.87
N MET A 201 0.94 5.42 21.45
CA MET A 201 0.73 5.26 22.90
C MET A 201 0.61 3.78 23.31
N ALA A 202 0.02 2.91 22.48
CA ALA A 202 -0.11 1.49 22.78
C ALA A 202 1.25 0.81 22.91
N VAL A 203 2.20 1.16 22.04
CA VAL A 203 3.58 0.62 22.10
C VAL A 203 4.29 1.04 23.38
N GLU A 204 4.06 2.26 23.87
CA GLU A 204 4.71 2.79 25.06
C GLU A 204 4.06 2.31 26.37
N LEU A 205 2.75 2.11 26.39
CA LEU A 205 1.97 1.86 27.62
C LEU A 205 1.63 0.38 27.84
N SER A 206 1.78 -0.46 26.83
CA SER A 206 1.42 -1.87 26.92
C SER A 206 2.65 -2.78 26.79
N PRO A 207 2.63 -3.98 27.40
CA PRO A 207 3.67 -4.97 27.20
C PRO A 207 3.88 -5.29 25.72
N SER A 208 5.13 -5.46 25.30
CA SER A 208 5.49 -5.69 23.89
C SER A 208 4.90 -6.98 23.31
N ASP A 209 4.48 -7.92 24.15
CA ASP A 209 3.86 -9.18 23.76
C ASP A 209 2.35 -9.23 24.00
N THR A 210 1.71 -8.08 24.26
CA THR A 210 0.25 -7.97 24.54
C THR A 210 -0.58 -8.73 23.51
N THR A 211 -0.34 -8.53 22.22
CA THR A 211 -1.08 -9.23 21.17
C THR A 211 -0.91 -10.75 21.24
N LYS A 212 0.30 -11.23 21.53
CA LYS A 212 0.58 -12.66 21.70
C LYS A 212 -0.16 -13.23 22.91
N GLN A 213 -0.20 -12.51 24.03
CA GLN A 213 -0.93 -12.91 25.24
C GLN A 213 -2.45 -12.97 24.98
N VAL A 214 -2.99 -11.95 24.28
CA VAL A 214 -4.41 -11.94 23.89
C VAL A 214 -4.73 -13.13 22.98
N ASN A 215 -3.92 -13.42 21.99
CA ASN A 215 -4.12 -14.55 21.08
C ASN A 215 -4.06 -15.91 21.81
N ARG A 216 -3.31 -16.02 22.90
CA ARG A 216 -3.26 -17.21 23.76
C ARG A 216 -4.39 -17.26 24.80
N GLY A 217 -5.23 -16.21 24.87
CA GLY A 217 -6.30 -16.11 25.86
C GLY A 217 -5.82 -15.84 27.28
N GLU A 218 -4.60 -15.39 27.47
CA GLU A 218 -3.99 -15.08 28.78
C GLU A 218 -4.49 -13.74 29.32
N THR A 219 -4.84 -12.82 28.44
CA THR A 219 -5.41 -11.52 28.75
C THR A 219 -6.38 -11.06 27.65
N ASN A 220 -6.82 -9.80 27.68
CA ASN A 220 -7.67 -9.20 26.66
C ASN A 220 -7.34 -7.71 26.46
N PHE A 221 -7.68 -7.14 25.31
CA PHE A 221 -7.39 -5.74 25.00
C PHE A 221 -8.07 -4.74 25.94
N THR A 222 -9.25 -5.06 26.46
CA THR A 222 -9.94 -4.17 27.43
C THR A 222 -9.13 -3.99 28.70
N THR A 223 -8.43 -5.02 29.14
CA THR A 223 -7.54 -4.97 30.31
C THR A 223 -6.25 -4.21 29.99
N GLU A 224 -5.56 -4.63 28.92
CA GLU A 224 -4.23 -4.12 28.59
C GLU A 224 -4.24 -2.69 28.07
N TYR A 225 -5.32 -2.27 27.36
CA TYR A 225 -5.42 -0.93 26.80
C TYR A 225 -6.30 0.02 27.65
N LYS A 226 -6.58 -0.36 28.91
CA LYS A 226 -7.40 0.49 29.78
C LYS A 226 -6.72 1.85 30.04
N GLU A 227 -5.47 1.84 30.46
CA GLU A 227 -4.71 3.06 30.71
C GLU A 227 -4.56 3.91 29.43
N LEU A 228 -4.33 3.26 28.30
CA LEU A 228 -4.28 3.93 27.00
C LEU A 228 -5.59 4.65 26.67
N ALA A 229 -6.73 4.01 26.92
CA ALA A 229 -8.05 4.58 26.63
C ALA A 229 -8.47 5.72 27.59
N GLU A 230 -7.81 5.83 28.74
CA GLU A 230 -8.03 6.89 29.73
C GLU A 230 -7.17 8.14 29.45
N LYS A 231 -6.21 8.06 28.57
CA LYS A 231 -5.32 9.17 28.14
C LYS A 231 -5.79 9.81 26.84
#